data_45e5f3da8983bbadf662b0f821b44f40
#
_entry.id   45e5f3da8983bbadf662b0f821b44f40
#
_cell.length_a   1.000
_cell.length_b   1.000
_cell.length_c   1.000
_cell.angle_alpha   90.00
_cell.angle_beta   90.00
_cell.angle_gamma   90.00
#
_symmetry.space_group_name_H-M   'P 1'
#
loop_
_entity.id
_entity.type
_entity.pdbx_description
1 polymer ?
#
loop_
_entity_poly.entity_id
_entity_poly.type
_entity_poly.pdbx_seq_one_letter_code
_entity_poly.pdbx_strand_id
1 'polypeptide(L)'
;SERKNIMNTYNLFISHAWKYNNGYYKVVDWLDSAVANKEFNYKNYSVPQHDPIIDPDTNVGKNQLKELLKIQIRPASAVIILSGMYTAYSEWIDFEIDTAISMKKHIIGIKPWSQERIPKKIQDNCDQLVGWNSQSLISAIKNI
;
A
#
# COMPACT_ATOMS: atom_id res chain seq x y z
N SER A 1 -8.91 -8.36 31.62
CA SER A 1 -7.69 -9.10 31.53
C SER A 1 -6.66 -8.34 30.68
N GLU A 2 -5.40 -8.60 30.94
CA GLU A 2 -4.30 -7.96 30.25
C GLU A 2 -4.32 -8.18 28.75
N ARG A 3 -4.89 -9.30 28.30
CA ARG A 3 -5.02 -9.61 26.88
C ARG A 3 -5.82 -8.59 26.08
N LYS A 4 -6.71 -7.85 26.74
CA LYS A 4 -7.51 -6.81 26.08
C LYS A 4 -6.69 -5.60 25.66
N ASN A 5 -5.49 -5.46 26.22
CA ASN A 5 -4.60 -4.35 25.94
C ASN A 5 -3.56 -4.65 24.86
N ILE A 6 -3.55 -5.90 24.35
CA ILE A 6 -2.63 -6.29 23.28
C ILE A 6 -3.21 -5.83 21.95
N MET A 7 -2.52 -4.88 21.32
CA MET A 7 -2.89 -4.41 20.00
C MET A 7 -2.20 -5.23 18.94
N ASN A 8 -2.93 -5.56 17.87
CA ASN A 8 -2.35 -6.21 16.72
C ASN A 8 -1.41 -5.27 16.00
N THR A 9 -0.29 -5.80 15.55
CA THR A 9 0.65 -5.09 14.69
C THR A 9 0.53 -5.63 13.27
N TYR A 10 0.24 -4.74 12.33
CA TYR A 10 0.08 -5.10 10.93
C TYR A 10 1.31 -4.67 10.13
N ASN A 11 1.82 -5.56 9.32
CA ASN A 11 2.90 -5.25 8.39
C ASN A 11 2.28 -4.79 7.08
N LEU A 12 2.48 -3.53 6.73
CA LEU A 12 1.80 -2.92 5.58
C LEU A 12 2.81 -2.44 4.55
N PHE A 13 2.55 -2.75 3.29
CA PHE A 13 3.25 -2.15 2.16
C PHE A 13 2.30 -1.18 1.47
N ILE A 14 2.72 0.08 1.34
CA ILE A 14 1.94 1.10 0.64
C ILE A 14 2.58 1.34 -0.72
N SER A 15 1.77 1.37 -1.77
CA SER A 15 2.22 1.47 -3.15
C SER A 15 3.31 2.51 -3.37
N HIS A 16 4.34 2.13 -4.13
CA HIS A 16 5.45 3.02 -4.49
C HIS A 16 5.01 4.22 -5.36
N ALA A 17 3.87 4.11 -6.04
CA ALA A 17 3.35 5.18 -6.88
C ALA A 17 3.10 6.50 -6.14
N TRP A 18 3.04 6.46 -4.81
CA TRP A 18 2.88 7.63 -3.95
C TRP A 18 3.92 8.72 -4.14
N LYS A 19 5.09 8.34 -4.61
CA LYS A 19 6.28 9.22 -4.69
C LYS A 19 5.99 10.58 -5.37
N TYR A 20 4.99 10.64 -6.23
CA TYR A 20 4.65 11.85 -6.97
C TYR A 20 3.31 12.47 -6.55
N ASN A 21 2.75 12.06 -5.41
CA ASN A 21 1.42 12.47 -5.00
C ASN A 21 1.33 12.54 -3.47
N ASN A 22 0.50 13.47 -2.98
CA ASN A 22 0.28 13.62 -1.54
C ASN A 22 -0.57 12.49 -0.93
N GLY A 23 -1.13 11.59 -1.76
CA GLY A 23 -1.95 10.48 -1.29
C GLY A 23 -1.24 9.57 -0.31
N TYR A 24 0.03 9.28 -0.57
CA TYR A 24 0.83 8.47 0.35
C TYR A 24 0.87 9.07 1.76
N TYR A 25 1.22 10.35 1.86
CA TYR A 25 1.33 11.02 3.17
C TYR A 25 0.00 11.08 3.89
N LYS A 26 -1.09 11.25 3.14
CA LYS A 26 -2.43 11.24 3.71
C LYS A 26 -2.77 9.88 4.31
N VAL A 27 -2.44 8.81 3.60
CA VAL A 27 -2.65 7.44 4.10
C VAL A 27 -1.82 7.20 5.36
N VAL A 28 -0.55 7.60 5.35
CA VAL A 28 0.32 7.46 6.54
C VAL A 28 -0.26 8.25 7.72
N ASP A 29 -0.75 9.45 7.49
CA ASP A 29 -1.40 10.25 8.54
C ASP A 29 -2.61 9.53 9.14
N TRP A 30 -3.43 8.88 8.32
CA TRP A 30 -4.56 8.08 8.80
C TRP A 30 -4.10 6.92 9.67
N LEU A 31 -3.05 6.23 9.23
CA LEU A 31 -2.50 5.09 9.97
C LEU A 31 -1.91 5.54 11.31
N ASP A 32 -1.13 6.63 11.29
CA ASP A 32 -0.50 7.16 12.49
C ASP A 32 -1.55 7.67 13.49
N SER A 33 -2.63 8.26 13.00
CA SER A 33 -3.73 8.70 13.87
C SER A 33 -4.43 7.50 14.52
N ALA A 34 -4.58 6.40 13.79
CA ALA A 34 -5.17 5.18 14.36
C ALA A 34 -4.26 4.59 15.44
N VAL A 35 -2.94 4.65 15.27
CA VAL A 35 -1.98 4.23 16.31
C VAL A 35 -2.10 5.13 17.52
N ALA A 36 -2.16 6.45 17.33
CA ALA A 36 -2.32 7.41 18.43
C ALA A 36 -3.63 7.18 19.20
N ASN A 37 -4.68 6.75 18.51
CA ASN A 37 -5.98 6.42 19.12
C ASN A 37 -6.04 4.99 19.67
N LYS A 38 -4.91 4.28 19.69
CA LYS A 38 -4.79 2.93 20.23
C LYS A 38 -5.67 1.90 19.53
N GLU A 39 -5.93 2.10 18.23
CA GLU A 39 -6.73 1.17 17.44
C GLU A 39 -5.92 -0.04 16.97
N PHE A 40 -4.65 0.19 16.62
CA PHE A 40 -3.70 -0.86 16.24
C PHE A 40 -2.28 -0.30 16.19
N ASN A 41 -1.33 -1.16 15.89
CA ASN A 41 0.03 -0.78 15.50
C ASN A 41 0.32 -1.28 14.10
N TYR A 42 1.27 -0.67 13.42
CA TYR A 42 1.72 -1.16 12.13
C TYR A 42 3.20 -0.89 11.91
N LYS A 43 3.77 -1.67 11.01
CA LYS A 43 5.10 -1.43 10.45
C LYS A 43 4.94 -1.06 8.99
N ASN A 44 5.61 0.01 8.58
CA ASN A 44 5.55 0.52 7.21
C ASN A 44 6.72 -0.04 6.41
N TYR A 45 6.40 -0.92 5.48
CA TYR A 45 7.39 -1.54 4.58
C TYR A 45 7.45 -0.85 3.22
N SER A 46 6.88 0.34 3.08
CA SER A 46 6.99 1.12 1.83
C SER A 46 8.45 1.32 1.44
N VAL A 47 8.69 1.38 0.13
CA VAL A 47 10.03 1.69 -0.37
C VAL A 47 10.38 3.13 0.03
N PRO A 48 11.58 3.39 0.55
CA PRO A 48 12.01 4.74 0.90
C PRO A 48 11.88 5.70 -0.28
N GLN A 49 11.43 6.92 -0.01
CA GLN A 49 11.15 7.93 -1.02
C GLN A 49 12.38 8.30 -1.84
N HIS A 50 13.53 8.29 -1.22
CA HIS A 50 14.79 8.68 -1.85
C HIS A 50 15.84 7.59 -1.68
N ASP A 51 16.08 6.84 -2.75
CA ASP A 51 17.30 6.06 -2.87
C ASP A 51 18.07 6.64 -4.06
N PRO A 52 19.13 7.42 -3.81
CA PRO A 52 19.86 8.07 -4.88
C PRO A 52 20.59 7.09 -5.82
N ILE A 53 20.67 5.82 -5.43
CA ILE A 53 21.34 4.79 -6.23
C ILE A 53 20.42 4.21 -7.29
N ILE A 54 19.09 4.32 -7.09
CA ILE A 54 18.10 3.72 -7.98
C ILE A 54 17.54 4.78 -8.93
N ASP A 55 17.84 4.64 -10.21
CA ASP A 55 17.23 5.45 -11.27
C ASP A 55 16.19 4.59 -12.01
N PRO A 56 14.89 4.86 -11.80
CA PRO A 56 13.81 4.07 -12.40
C PRO A 56 13.67 4.27 -13.91
N ASP A 57 14.39 5.22 -14.50
CA ASP A 57 14.35 5.47 -15.93
C ASP A 57 15.37 4.63 -16.70
N THR A 58 16.25 3.91 -16.03
CA THR A 58 17.19 2.98 -16.63
C THR A 58 16.74 1.54 -16.45
N ASN A 59 17.14 0.63 -17.36
CA ASN A 59 16.80 -0.79 -17.21
C ASN A 59 17.41 -1.39 -15.94
N VAL A 60 18.64 -1.01 -15.60
CA VAL A 60 19.29 -1.45 -14.37
C VAL A 60 18.53 -0.94 -13.15
N GLY A 61 18.18 0.35 -13.15
CA GLY A 61 17.42 0.96 -12.06
C GLY A 61 16.03 0.35 -11.90
N LYS A 62 15.34 0.05 -13.01
CA LYS A 62 14.03 -0.63 -12.96
C LYS A 62 14.14 -2.01 -12.32
N ASN A 63 15.17 -2.79 -12.69
CA ASN A 63 15.37 -4.11 -12.11
C ASN A 63 15.71 -4.03 -10.63
N GLN A 64 16.54 -3.07 -10.22
CA GLN A 64 16.87 -2.84 -8.82
C GLN A 64 15.63 -2.46 -8.01
N LEU A 65 14.79 -1.60 -8.55
CA LEU A 65 13.55 -1.20 -7.89
C LEU A 65 12.58 -2.36 -7.75
N LYS A 66 12.45 -3.20 -8.79
CA LYS A 66 11.62 -4.40 -8.72
C LYS A 66 12.07 -5.36 -7.62
N GLU A 67 13.39 -5.57 -7.51
CA GLU A 67 13.92 -6.41 -6.42
C GLU A 67 13.66 -5.81 -5.05
N LEU A 68 13.83 -4.49 -4.91
CA LEU A 68 13.53 -3.81 -3.65
C LEU A 68 12.04 -3.90 -3.30
N LEU A 69 11.15 -3.74 -4.27
CA LEU A 69 9.72 -3.90 -4.06
C LEU A 69 9.39 -5.30 -3.55
N LYS A 70 9.99 -6.34 -4.13
CA LYS A 70 9.80 -7.73 -3.66
C LYS A 70 10.26 -7.88 -2.22
N ILE A 71 11.42 -7.32 -1.87
CA ILE A 71 11.97 -7.41 -0.51
C ILE A 71 11.02 -6.77 0.48
N GLN A 72 10.42 -5.63 0.13
CA GLN A 72 9.52 -4.90 1.02
C GLN A 72 8.12 -5.51 1.09
N ILE A 73 7.65 -6.12 0.01
CA ILE A 73 6.33 -6.78 0.00
C ILE A 73 6.38 -8.11 0.77
N ARG A 74 7.49 -8.82 0.71
CA ARG A 74 7.60 -10.17 1.32
C ARG A 74 7.18 -10.21 2.79
N PRO A 75 7.63 -9.30 3.69
CA PRO A 75 7.22 -9.33 5.08
C PRO A 75 5.83 -8.75 5.33
N ALA A 76 5.23 -8.08 4.35
CA ALA A 76 3.95 -7.42 4.53
C ALA A 76 2.81 -8.44 4.64
N SER A 77 1.81 -8.12 5.45
CA SER A 77 0.55 -8.87 5.53
C SER A 77 -0.45 -8.35 4.51
N ALA A 78 -0.38 -7.07 4.21
CA ALA A 78 -1.25 -6.44 3.22
C ALA A 78 -0.48 -5.43 2.37
N VAL A 79 -0.94 -5.31 1.13
CA VAL A 79 -0.43 -4.35 0.15
C VAL A 79 -1.55 -3.35 -0.14
N ILE A 80 -1.25 -2.07 0.06
CA ILE A 80 -2.23 -0.99 -0.13
C ILE A 80 -1.95 -0.28 -1.45
N ILE A 81 -2.92 -0.31 -2.34
CA ILE A 81 -2.82 0.27 -3.69
C ILE A 81 -3.69 1.52 -3.78
N LEU A 82 -3.09 2.60 -4.25
CA LEU A 82 -3.80 3.86 -4.47
C LEU A 82 -4.32 3.90 -5.90
N SER A 83 -5.61 3.64 -6.08
CA SER A 83 -6.23 3.51 -7.40
C SER A 83 -6.06 4.74 -8.28
N GLY A 84 -6.11 5.94 -7.71
CA GLY A 84 -5.96 7.19 -8.47
C GLY A 84 -4.59 7.38 -9.10
N MET A 85 -3.62 6.57 -8.74
CA MET A 85 -2.26 6.64 -9.30
C MET A 85 -2.04 5.72 -10.50
N TYR A 86 -3.00 4.86 -10.81
CA TYR A 86 -2.81 3.80 -11.80
C TYR A 86 -2.49 4.33 -13.20
N THR A 87 -3.22 5.34 -13.65
CA THR A 87 -3.04 5.87 -15.02
C THR A 87 -1.61 6.32 -15.28
N ALA A 88 -1.00 6.97 -14.30
CA ALA A 88 0.37 7.51 -14.44
C ALA A 88 1.44 6.46 -14.16
N TYR A 89 1.15 5.45 -13.35
CA TYR A 89 2.17 4.53 -12.81
C TYR A 89 1.76 3.06 -12.94
N SER A 90 1.03 2.71 -13.99
CA SER A 90 0.48 1.37 -14.19
C SER A 90 1.55 0.28 -14.20
N GLU A 91 2.72 0.54 -14.78
CA GLU A 91 3.82 -0.45 -14.79
C GLU A 91 4.18 -0.88 -13.36
N TRP A 92 4.33 0.08 -12.46
CA TRP A 92 4.73 -0.19 -11.08
C TRP A 92 3.59 -0.78 -10.26
N ILE A 93 2.38 -0.26 -10.43
CA ILE A 93 1.22 -0.78 -9.71
C ILE A 93 0.89 -2.21 -10.16
N ASP A 94 0.98 -2.50 -11.46
CA ASP A 94 0.80 -3.87 -11.97
C ASP A 94 1.84 -4.81 -11.36
N PHE A 95 3.09 -4.39 -11.28
CA PHE A 95 4.15 -5.18 -10.67
C PHE A 95 3.88 -5.44 -9.19
N GLU A 96 3.45 -4.44 -8.45
CA GLU A 96 3.10 -4.58 -7.03
C GLU A 96 1.94 -5.55 -6.83
N ILE A 97 0.91 -5.44 -7.65
CA ILE A 97 -0.25 -6.34 -7.59
C ILE A 97 0.17 -7.78 -7.93
N ASP A 98 0.90 -7.97 -9.01
CA ASP A 98 1.34 -9.30 -9.45
C ASP A 98 2.25 -9.95 -8.39
N THR A 99 3.13 -9.16 -7.79
CA THR A 99 4.01 -9.63 -6.70
C THR A 99 3.18 -10.03 -5.48
N ALA A 100 2.22 -9.20 -5.09
CA ALA A 100 1.34 -9.49 -3.97
C ALA A 100 0.54 -10.78 -4.19
N ILE A 101 0.03 -10.98 -5.40
CA ILE A 101 -0.69 -12.21 -5.77
C ILE A 101 0.24 -13.42 -5.66
N SER A 102 1.44 -13.32 -6.23
CA SER A 102 2.41 -14.44 -6.21
C SER A 102 2.82 -14.82 -4.79
N MET A 103 2.87 -13.85 -3.89
CA MET A 103 3.22 -14.05 -2.48
C MET A 103 2.00 -14.26 -1.59
N LYS A 104 0.80 -14.34 -2.16
CA LYS A 104 -0.47 -14.56 -1.45
C LYS A 104 -0.74 -13.50 -0.38
N LYS A 105 -0.47 -12.25 -0.70
CA LYS A 105 -0.73 -11.12 0.19
C LYS A 105 -2.15 -10.61 0.00
N HIS A 106 -2.73 -10.09 1.07
CA HIS A 106 -4.00 -9.39 1.03
C HIS A 106 -3.82 -8.04 0.34
N ILE A 107 -4.69 -7.70 -0.62
CA ILE A 107 -4.61 -6.46 -1.37
C ILE A 107 -5.79 -5.57 -1.04
N ILE A 108 -5.48 -4.36 -0.56
CA ILE A 108 -6.48 -3.33 -0.28
C ILE A 108 -6.30 -2.21 -1.30
N GLY A 109 -7.33 -1.98 -2.12
CA GLY A 109 -7.37 -0.86 -3.04
C GLY A 109 -8.11 0.32 -2.40
N ILE A 110 -7.57 1.52 -2.55
CA ILE A 110 -8.24 2.75 -2.11
C ILE A 110 -8.71 3.50 -3.34
N LYS A 111 -10.02 3.77 -3.40
CA LYS A 111 -10.64 4.53 -4.49
C LYS A 111 -10.09 5.96 -4.51
N PRO A 112 -10.02 6.59 -5.69
CA PRO A 112 -9.57 7.98 -5.76
C PRO A 112 -10.55 8.92 -5.06
N TRP A 113 -10.04 10.06 -4.65
CA TRP A 113 -10.85 11.14 -4.07
C TRP A 113 -12.02 11.55 -4.97
N SER A 114 -11.75 11.68 -6.28
CA SER A 114 -12.75 12.01 -7.27
C SER A 114 -13.52 10.78 -7.75
N GLN A 115 -14.63 10.99 -8.47
CA GLN A 115 -15.43 9.90 -9.05
C GLN A 115 -14.78 9.35 -10.32
N GLU A 116 -13.49 9.09 -10.29
CA GLU A 116 -12.78 8.48 -11.39
C GLU A 116 -13.11 6.99 -11.48
N ARG A 117 -13.03 6.49 -12.71
CA ARG A 117 -13.25 5.08 -12.96
C ARG A 117 -12.12 4.26 -12.34
N ILE A 118 -12.49 3.18 -11.65
CA ILE A 118 -11.51 2.26 -11.06
C ILE A 118 -10.95 1.35 -12.16
N PRO A 119 -9.62 1.29 -12.35
CA PRO A 119 -9.04 0.39 -13.34
C PRO A 119 -9.42 -1.06 -13.09
N LYS A 120 -9.66 -1.80 -14.15
CA LYS A 120 -10.09 -3.20 -14.06
C LYS A 120 -9.07 -4.06 -13.30
N LYS A 121 -7.78 -3.85 -13.55
CA LYS A 121 -6.72 -4.58 -12.84
C LYS A 121 -6.88 -4.47 -11.32
N ILE A 122 -7.20 -3.29 -10.82
CA ILE A 122 -7.42 -3.05 -9.39
C ILE A 122 -8.73 -3.69 -8.93
N GLN A 123 -9.82 -3.49 -9.68
CA GLN A 123 -11.11 -4.10 -9.34
C GLN A 123 -11.03 -5.62 -9.23
N ASP A 124 -10.37 -6.25 -10.20
CA ASP A 124 -10.35 -7.71 -10.30
C ASP A 124 -9.42 -8.38 -9.28
N ASN A 125 -8.45 -7.64 -8.72
CA ASN A 125 -7.39 -8.22 -7.91
C ASN A 125 -7.36 -7.76 -6.46
N CYS A 126 -8.16 -6.76 -6.08
CA CYS A 126 -8.25 -6.35 -4.69
C CYS A 126 -9.13 -7.30 -3.89
N ASP A 127 -8.66 -7.67 -2.70
CA ASP A 127 -9.49 -8.40 -1.73
C ASP A 127 -10.51 -7.47 -1.10
N GLN A 128 -10.16 -6.20 -0.94
CA GLN A 128 -11.05 -5.15 -0.48
C GLN A 128 -10.81 -3.88 -1.28
N LEU A 129 -11.88 -3.18 -1.62
CA LEU A 129 -11.82 -1.88 -2.30
C LEU A 129 -12.58 -0.87 -1.47
N VAL A 130 -11.88 0.10 -0.91
CA VAL A 130 -12.42 1.03 0.07
C VAL A 130 -12.43 2.47 -0.43
N GLY A 131 -13.30 3.28 0.14
CA GLY A 131 -13.37 4.70 -0.18
C GLY A 131 -12.18 5.50 0.34
N TRP A 132 -12.03 6.72 -0.15
CA TRP A 132 -10.96 7.63 0.25
C TRP A 132 -11.29 8.27 1.60
N ASN A 133 -11.21 7.49 2.67
CA ASN A 133 -11.37 7.98 4.05
C ASN A 133 -10.67 7.05 5.02
N SER A 134 -10.27 7.62 6.16
CA SER A 134 -9.48 6.89 7.14
C SER A 134 -10.24 5.71 7.74
N GLN A 135 -11.51 5.89 8.06
CA GLN A 135 -12.30 4.87 8.74
C GLN A 135 -12.45 3.60 7.89
N SER A 136 -12.70 3.76 6.59
CA SER A 136 -12.81 2.63 5.67
C SER A 136 -11.51 1.86 5.55
N LEU A 137 -10.38 2.57 5.47
CA LEU A 137 -9.07 1.94 5.40
C LEU A 137 -8.75 1.19 6.70
N ILE A 138 -8.95 1.84 7.84
CA ILE A 138 -8.65 1.24 9.13
C ILE A 138 -9.50 -0.01 9.36
N SER A 139 -10.79 0.04 9.02
CA SER A 139 -11.68 -1.14 9.11
C SER A 139 -11.19 -2.27 8.20
N ALA A 140 -10.76 -1.96 6.99
CA ALA A 140 -10.24 -2.96 6.06
C ALA A 140 -8.99 -3.65 6.61
N ILE A 141 -8.08 -2.89 7.21
CA ILE A 141 -6.86 -3.45 7.81
C ILE A 141 -7.20 -4.38 8.97
N LYS A 142 -8.14 -3.99 9.82
CA LYS A 142 -8.56 -4.83 10.94
C LYS A 142 -9.23 -6.14 10.52
N ASN A 143 -9.69 -6.22 9.28
CA ASN A 143 -10.34 -7.40 8.73
C ASN A 143 -9.42 -8.32 7.92
N ILE A 144 -8.13 -8.08 7.99
CA ILE A 144 -7.14 -8.94 7.30
C ILE A 144 -7.09 -10.32 7.95
#